data_dce60e3f3a699858238f1b9dc78e4aef
#
_entry.id   dce60e3f3a699858238f1b9dc78e4aef
#
_cell.length_a   1.000
_cell.length_b   1.000
_cell.length_c   1.000
_cell.angle_alpha   90.00
_cell.angle_beta   90.00
_cell.angle_gamma   90.00
#
_symmetry.space_group_name_H-M   'P 1'
#
loop_
_entity.id
_entity.type
_entity.pdbx_description
1 polymer ?
#
loop_
_entity_poly.entity_id
_entity_poly.type
_entity_poly.pdbx_seq_one_letter_code
_entity_poly.pdbx_strand_id
1 'polypeptide(L)'
;SASLRERPMQMVADSFIIGGGGALIIAFSIYTIKIFKRKEQLEVNRKRMEEYYSQIQNQAGELEEIQNEMAVKLDELSNLSVSSKKEKKQKYRYYIEELKERYNHLNQYFFCKDYLVDGILSDFVQICNQKGIETDILFQNYHRGRISEEDVMEILLQLMEYGKQADAVKLHGTVIKNQLVILLELKTEHKSIKFNKKDFKRYITQYEGGIYLEREDEKISVVVGLQI
;
A
#
# COMPACT_ATOMS: atom_id res chain seq x y z
N SER A 1 14.54 -13.42 73.14
CA SER A 1 13.43 -13.95 72.38
C SER A 1 12.91 -13.00 71.24
N ALA A 2 13.65 -11.94 70.94
CA ALA A 2 13.28 -10.96 69.90
C ALA A 2 13.80 -11.34 68.50
N SER A 3 14.85 -12.14 68.38
CA SER A 3 15.54 -12.44 67.11
C SER A 3 14.86 -13.45 66.20
N LEU A 4 13.86 -14.19 66.69
CA LEU A 4 13.19 -15.23 65.89
C LEU A 4 11.96 -14.72 65.10
N ARG A 5 11.50 -13.48 65.38
CA ARG A 5 10.32 -12.88 64.74
C ARG A 5 10.64 -12.00 63.54
N GLU A 6 11.90 -11.55 63.44
CA GLU A 6 12.35 -10.66 62.34
C GLU A 6 12.73 -11.40 61.04
N ARG A 7 13.16 -12.66 61.14
CA ARG A 7 13.58 -13.47 59.98
C ARG A 7 12.48 -13.70 58.92
N PRO A 8 11.20 -14.02 59.27
CA PRO A 8 10.18 -14.22 58.22
C PRO A 8 9.81 -12.93 57.49
N MET A 9 9.93 -11.77 58.18
CA MET A 9 9.59 -10.49 57.55
C MET A 9 10.67 -10.03 56.54
N GLN A 10 11.95 -10.29 56.81
CA GLN A 10 13.03 -10.05 55.85
C GLN A 10 12.97 -10.97 54.64
N MET A 11 12.66 -12.26 54.81
CA MET A 11 12.48 -13.20 53.70
C MET A 11 11.34 -12.81 52.79
N VAL A 12 10.23 -12.26 53.29
CA VAL A 12 9.11 -11.77 52.51
C VAL A 12 9.49 -10.51 51.75
N ALA A 13 10.21 -9.56 52.40
CA ALA A 13 10.68 -8.36 51.74
C ALA A 13 11.69 -8.64 50.63
N ASP A 14 12.64 -9.56 50.86
CA ASP A 14 13.60 -9.99 49.83
C ASP A 14 12.92 -10.70 48.63
N SER A 15 11.89 -11.50 48.90
CA SER A 15 11.10 -12.13 47.83
C SER A 15 10.31 -11.11 46.98
N PHE A 16 9.81 -10.04 47.59
CA PHE A 16 9.14 -8.96 46.84
C PHE A 16 10.12 -8.13 46.03
N ILE A 17 11.33 -7.89 46.50
CA ILE A 17 12.37 -7.14 45.80
C ILE A 17 12.86 -7.96 44.58
N ILE A 18 13.08 -9.26 44.75
CA ILE A 18 13.54 -10.15 43.67
C ILE A 18 12.45 -10.33 42.64
N GLY A 19 11.18 -10.53 43.04
CA GLY A 19 10.04 -10.68 42.14
C GLY A 19 9.73 -9.39 41.36
N GLY A 20 9.77 -8.23 42.02
CA GLY A 20 9.56 -6.92 41.41
C GLY A 20 10.66 -6.55 40.39
N GLY A 21 11.93 -6.83 40.75
CA GLY A 21 13.07 -6.62 39.85
C GLY A 21 12.98 -7.48 38.58
N GLY A 22 12.60 -8.76 38.72
CA GLY A 22 12.44 -9.66 37.60
C GLY A 22 11.34 -9.20 36.63
N ALA A 23 10.21 -8.74 37.14
CA ALA A 23 9.09 -8.22 36.32
C ALA A 23 9.48 -6.97 35.53
N LEU A 24 10.24 -6.06 36.14
CA LEU A 24 10.75 -4.86 35.46
C LEU A 24 11.74 -5.19 34.34
N ILE A 25 12.64 -6.14 34.55
CA ILE A 25 13.59 -6.59 33.53
C ILE A 25 12.85 -7.20 32.35
N ILE A 26 11.84 -8.04 32.59
CA ILE A 26 11.04 -8.65 31.54
C ILE A 26 10.26 -7.57 30.78
N ALA A 27 9.62 -6.63 31.46
CA ALA A 27 8.91 -5.52 30.83
C ALA A 27 9.85 -4.64 29.98
N PHE A 28 11.04 -4.34 30.47
CA PHE A 28 12.05 -3.59 29.74
C PHE A 28 12.57 -4.36 28.51
N SER A 29 12.77 -5.66 28.64
CA SER A 29 13.17 -6.51 27.52
C SER A 29 12.10 -6.58 26.42
N ILE A 30 10.84 -6.71 26.80
CA ILE A 30 9.71 -6.70 25.85
C ILE A 30 9.61 -5.32 25.16
N TYR A 31 9.81 -4.24 25.91
CA TYR A 31 9.78 -2.88 25.36
C TYR A 31 10.92 -2.64 24.37
N THR A 32 12.14 -3.04 24.68
CA THR A 32 13.32 -2.95 23.80
C THR A 32 13.14 -3.78 22.53
N ILE A 33 12.62 -5.00 22.63
CA ILE A 33 12.33 -5.84 21.46
C ILE A 33 11.27 -5.19 20.55
N LYS A 34 10.24 -4.58 21.15
CA LYS A 34 9.21 -3.85 20.36
C LYS A 34 9.80 -2.64 19.64
N ILE A 35 10.66 -1.86 20.28
CA ILE A 35 11.33 -0.72 19.64
C ILE A 35 12.25 -1.19 18.52
N PHE A 36 13.01 -2.27 18.74
CA PHE A 36 13.93 -2.80 17.73
C PHE A 36 13.17 -3.29 16.49
N LYS A 37 12.12 -4.09 16.68
CA LYS A 37 11.23 -4.54 15.59
C LYS A 37 10.59 -3.37 14.84
N ARG A 38 10.20 -2.32 15.56
CA ARG A 38 9.61 -1.12 14.94
C ARG A 38 10.62 -0.35 14.09
N LYS A 39 11.87 -0.22 14.56
CA LYS A 39 12.95 0.40 13.77
C LYS A 39 13.25 -0.40 12.50
N GLU A 40 13.38 -1.72 12.62
CA GLU A 40 13.61 -2.61 11.49
C GLU A 40 12.48 -2.51 10.45
N GLN A 41 11.22 -2.46 10.90
CA GLN A 41 10.06 -2.32 10.04
C GLN A 41 10.02 -0.96 9.33
N LEU A 42 10.41 0.13 10.03
CA LEU A 42 10.53 1.46 9.44
C LEU A 42 11.64 1.53 8.39
N GLU A 43 12.78 0.87 8.60
CA GLU A 43 13.85 0.82 7.60
C GLU A 43 13.46 0.02 6.35
N VAL A 44 12.78 -1.11 6.54
CA VAL A 44 12.24 -1.90 5.41
C VAL A 44 11.23 -1.08 4.62
N ASN A 45 10.33 -0.38 5.31
CA ASN A 45 9.33 0.46 4.66
C ASN A 45 9.97 1.65 3.93
N ARG A 46 11.00 2.28 4.51
CA ARG A 46 11.76 3.35 3.85
C ARG A 46 12.43 2.88 2.57
N LYS A 47 13.09 1.70 2.60
CA LYS A 47 13.71 1.12 1.39
C LYS A 47 12.68 0.84 0.30
N ARG A 48 11.53 0.27 0.66
CA ARG A 48 10.43 0.06 -0.30
C ARG A 48 9.94 1.37 -0.91
N MET A 49 9.82 2.41 -0.09
CA MET A 49 9.42 3.74 -0.57
C MET A 49 10.43 4.32 -1.57
N GLU A 50 11.74 4.19 -1.28
CA GLU A 50 12.81 4.60 -2.20
C GLU A 50 12.76 3.80 -3.53
N GLU A 51 12.48 2.49 -3.45
CA GLU A 51 12.29 1.64 -4.63
C GLU A 51 11.08 2.07 -5.46
N TYR A 52 9.94 2.37 -4.82
CA TYR A 52 8.75 2.88 -5.51
C TYR A 52 9.00 4.25 -6.17
N TYR A 53 9.65 5.17 -5.49
CA TYR A 53 10.01 6.46 -6.09
C TYR A 53 10.93 6.30 -7.29
N SER A 54 11.92 5.41 -7.22
CA SER A 54 12.81 5.12 -8.35
C SER A 54 12.05 4.53 -9.54
N GLN A 55 11.15 3.60 -9.29
CA GLN A 55 10.34 2.95 -10.32
C GLN A 55 9.43 3.96 -11.04
N ILE A 56 8.82 4.88 -10.31
CA ILE A 56 7.94 5.91 -10.85
C ILE A 56 8.73 7.00 -11.61
N GLN A 57 9.89 7.38 -11.11
CA GLN A 57 10.77 8.29 -11.86
C GLN A 57 11.17 7.70 -13.22
N ASN A 58 11.43 6.39 -13.26
CA ASN A 58 11.70 5.71 -14.51
C ASN A 58 10.49 5.72 -15.45
N GLN A 59 9.29 5.43 -14.95
CA GLN A 59 8.04 5.47 -15.72
C GLN A 59 7.72 6.90 -16.20
N ALA A 60 7.94 7.91 -15.35
CA ALA A 60 7.77 9.31 -15.73
C ALA A 60 8.78 9.73 -16.82
N GLY A 61 10.01 9.25 -16.74
CA GLY A 61 11.03 9.44 -17.78
C GLY A 61 10.64 8.79 -19.10
N GLU A 62 10.15 7.55 -19.08
CA GLU A 62 9.65 6.85 -20.27
C GLU A 62 8.45 7.58 -20.90
N LEU A 63 7.53 8.13 -20.07
CA LEU A 63 6.39 8.91 -20.56
C LEU A 63 6.85 10.22 -21.22
N GLU A 64 7.81 10.92 -20.63
CA GLU A 64 8.38 12.14 -21.18
C GLU A 64 9.11 11.86 -22.51
N GLU A 65 9.85 10.75 -22.60
CA GLU A 65 10.52 10.31 -23.83
C GLU A 65 9.50 10.01 -24.93
N ILE A 66 8.40 9.29 -24.61
CA ILE A 66 7.32 9.03 -25.56
C ILE A 66 6.63 10.32 -26.02
N GLN A 67 6.39 11.28 -25.11
CA GLN A 67 5.82 12.57 -25.46
C GLN A 67 6.73 13.38 -26.38
N ASN A 68 8.04 13.37 -26.14
CA ASN A 68 9.03 14.03 -26.98
C ASN A 68 9.15 13.37 -28.35
N GLU A 69 9.23 12.03 -28.41
CA GLU A 69 9.20 11.28 -29.68
C GLU A 69 7.91 11.57 -30.48
N MET A 70 6.78 11.68 -29.77
CA MET A 70 5.50 12.01 -30.36
C MET A 70 5.52 13.39 -31.01
N ALA A 71 6.04 14.39 -30.31
CA ALA A 71 6.15 15.76 -30.83
C ALA A 71 7.01 15.82 -32.08
N VAL A 72 8.17 15.16 -32.09
CA VAL A 72 9.07 15.10 -33.25
C VAL A 72 8.41 14.39 -34.44
N LYS A 73 7.79 13.23 -34.24
CA LYS A 73 7.11 12.50 -35.31
C LYS A 73 5.90 13.24 -35.87
N LEU A 74 5.15 13.99 -35.01
CA LEU A 74 4.05 14.84 -35.47
C LEU A 74 4.56 15.99 -36.35
N ASP A 75 5.70 16.59 -35.98
CA ASP A 75 6.33 17.64 -36.77
C ASP A 75 6.82 17.09 -38.13
N GLU A 76 7.50 15.95 -38.15
CA GLU A 76 7.87 15.24 -39.37
C GLU A 76 6.68 14.92 -40.26
N LEU A 77 5.57 14.45 -39.68
CA LEU A 77 4.34 14.14 -40.42
C LEU A 77 3.66 15.40 -40.99
N SER A 78 3.74 16.54 -40.27
CA SER A 78 3.22 17.82 -40.72
C SER A 78 4.01 18.40 -41.87
N ASN A 79 5.35 18.17 -41.86
CA ASN A 79 6.29 18.68 -42.88
C ASN A 79 6.37 17.78 -44.16
N LEU A 80 5.68 16.65 -44.20
CA LEU A 80 5.60 15.82 -45.41
C LEU A 80 4.75 16.48 -46.50
N SER A 81 5.34 17.35 -47.28
CA SER A 81 4.65 18.15 -48.31
C SER A 81 4.36 17.42 -49.62
N VAL A 82 4.79 16.17 -49.82
CA VAL A 82 4.82 15.56 -51.16
C VAL A 82 4.21 14.13 -51.26
N SER A 83 3.56 13.64 -50.30
CA SER A 83 2.95 12.30 -50.42
C SER A 83 1.46 12.36 -50.76
N SER A 84 0.95 11.43 -51.54
CA SER A 84 -0.47 11.34 -51.83
C SER A 84 -1.27 11.30 -50.53
N LYS A 85 -2.47 11.88 -50.54
CA LYS A 85 -3.37 11.96 -49.39
C LYS A 85 -3.60 10.56 -48.72
N LYS A 86 -3.45 9.50 -49.53
CA LYS A 86 -3.62 8.10 -49.11
C LYS A 86 -2.43 7.56 -48.33
N GLU A 87 -1.21 7.85 -48.75
CA GLU A 87 0.03 7.43 -48.06
C GLU A 87 0.21 8.16 -46.73
N LYS A 88 -0.11 9.46 -46.70
CA LYS A 88 -0.11 10.27 -45.49
C LYS A 88 -1.06 9.67 -44.43
N LYS A 89 -2.30 9.28 -44.83
CA LYS A 89 -3.28 8.67 -43.95
C LYS A 89 -2.86 7.30 -43.41
N GLN A 90 -2.10 6.54 -44.20
CA GLN A 90 -1.61 5.21 -43.82
C GLN A 90 -0.45 5.34 -42.79
N LYS A 91 0.45 6.29 -42.95
CA LYS A 91 1.50 6.60 -41.99
C LYS A 91 0.94 7.12 -40.65
N TYR A 92 -0.08 7.98 -40.71
CA TYR A 92 -0.78 8.43 -39.49
C TYR A 92 -1.43 7.27 -38.73
N ARG A 93 -2.07 6.32 -39.43
CA ARG A 93 -2.66 5.14 -38.78
C ARG A 93 -1.62 4.28 -38.07
N TYR A 94 -0.54 3.95 -38.77
CA TYR A 94 0.54 3.14 -38.19
C TYR A 94 1.12 3.79 -36.94
N TYR A 95 1.34 5.09 -37.02
CA TYR A 95 1.86 5.85 -35.89
C TYR A 95 0.90 5.91 -34.69
N ILE A 96 -0.38 6.10 -34.94
CA ILE A 96 -1.40 6.09 -33.90
C ILE A 96 -1.52 4.71 -33.23
N GLU A 97 -1.42 3.63 -33.98
CA GLU A 97 -1.44 2.29 -33.43
C GLU A 97 -0.20 1.99 -32.56
N GLU A 98 1.00 2.36 -33.04
CA GLU A 98 2.23 2.22 -32.27
C GLU A 98 2.18 3.00 -30.95
N LEU A 99 1.68 4.24 -30.98
CA LEU A 99 1.46 5.04 -29.77
C LEU A 99 0.46 4.41 -28.83
N LYS A 100 -0.65 3.91 -29.36
CA LYS A 100 -1.71 3.29 -28.58
C LYS A 100 -1.21 2.05 -27.85
N GLU A 101 -0.39 1.23 -28.49
CA GLU A 101 0.25 0.07 -27.85
C GLU A 101 1.24 0.49 -26.75
N ARG A 102 2.11 1.48 -27.00
CA ARG A 102 3.04 1.99 -26.00
C ARG A 102 2.29 2.64 -24.83
N TYR A 103 1.28 3.44 -25.11
CA TYR A 103 0.46 4.08 -24.07
C TYR A 103 -0.37 3.08 -23.27
N ASN A 104 -0.90 2.05 -23.90
CA ASN A 104 -1.61 0.98 -23.21
C ASN A 104 -0.68 0.21 -22.27
N HIS A 105 0.58 0.04 -22.65
CA HIS A 105 1.56 -0.63 -21.81
C HIS A 105 1.91 0.20 -20.56
N LEU A 106 2.00 1.53 -20.69
CA LEU A 106 2.24 2.44 -19.58
C LEU A 106 0.98 2.70 -18.75
N ASN A 107 -0.18 2.85 -19.38
CA ASN A 107 -1.46 3.08 -18.70
C ASN A 107 -2.00 1.88 -17.90
N GLN A 108 -1.44 0.68 -18.07
CA GLN A 108 -1.82 -0.46 -17.23
C GLN A 108 -1.46 -0.27 -15.74
N TYR A 109 -0.63 0.71 -15.41
CA TYR A 109 -0.09 0.90 -14.07
C TYR A 109 -0.44 2.25 -13.43
N PHE A 110 -1.28 3.11 -14.05
CA PHE A 110 -1.66 4.40 -13.47
C PHE A 110 -3.05 4.34 -12.82
N PHE A 111 -3.06 4.14 -11.52
CA PHE A 111 -4.29 4.06 -10.72
C PHE A 111 -4.71 5.40 -10.13
N CYS A 112 -3.74 6.29 -9.81
CA CYS A 112 -4.00 7.61 -9.25
C CYS A 112 -2.85 8.60 -9.49
N LYS A 113 -3.08 9.88 -9.14
CA LYS A 113 -2.06 10.95 -9.27
C LYS A 113 -1.04 11.01 -8.13
N ASP A 114 -1.17 10.19 -7.11
CA ASP A 114 -0.21 10.08 -6.02
C ASP A 114 0.83 9.01 -6.39
N TYR A 115 2.05 9.43 -6.67
CA TYR A 115 3.11 8.57 -7.17
C TYR A 115 3.43 7.39 -6.24
N LEU A 116 3.42 7.62 -4.93
CA LEU A 116 3.71 6.56 -3.95
C LEU A 116 2.62 5.49 -4.00
N VAL A 117 1.36 5.91 -3.97
CA VAL A 117 0.22 5.00 -4.01
C VAL A 117 0.15 4.27 -5.35
N ASP A 118 0.37 4.98 -6.46
CA ASP A 118 0.37 4.38 -7.80
C ASP A 118 1.43 3.28 -7.94
N GLY A 119 2.66 3.53 -7.46
CA GLY A 119 3.73 2.54 -7.44
C GLY A 119 3.40 1.31 -6.59
N ILE A 120 2.85 1.52 -5.37
CA ILE A 120 2.43 0.43 -4.49
C ILE A 120 1.34 -0.43 -5.14
N LEU A 121 0.35 0.21 -5.78
CA LEU A 121 -0.73 -0.50 -6.47
C LEU A 121 -0.21 -1.29 -7.68
N SER A 122 0.72 -0.71 -8.43
CA SER A 122 1.36 -1.36 -9.59
C SER A 122 2.11 -2.63 -9.17
N ASP A 123 2.95 -2.54 -8.12
CA ASP A 123 3.69 -3.68 -7.57
C ASP A 123 2.72 -4.77 -7.07
N PHE A 124 1.65 -4.37 -6.40
CA PHE A 124 0.63 -5.31 -5.93
C PHE A 124 -0.05 -6.07 -7.08
N VAL A 125 -0.46 -5.38 -8.15
CA VAL A 125 -1.05 -6.00 -9.34
C VAL A 125 -0.07 -6.97 -9.99
N GLN A 126 1.20 -6.60 -10.10
CA GLN A 126 2.24 -7.48 -10.64
C GLN A 126 2.39 -8.76 -9.81
N ILE A 127 2.44 -8.65 -8.47
CA ILE A 127 2.51 -9.80 -7.57
C ILE A 127 1.27 -10.69 -7.70
N CYS A 128 0.08 -10.10 -7.78
CA CYS A 128 -1.17 -10.82 -7.94
C CYS A 128 -1.22 -11.57 -9.28
N ASN A 129 -0.81 -10.93 -10.37
CA ASN A 129 -0.74 -11.56 -11.69
C ASN A 129 0.21 -12.76 -11.70
N GLN A 130 1.38 -12.66 -11.05
CA GLN A 130 2.32 -13.78 -10.93
C GLN A 130 1.74 -14.96 -10.14
N LYS A 131 0.81 -14.70 -9.22
CA LYS A 131 0.14 -15.71 -8.40
C LYS A 131 -1.19 -16.20 -8.99
N GLY A 132 -1.64 -15.66 -10.12
CA GLY A 132 -2.93 -15.96 -10.71
C GLY A 132 -4.12 -15.42 -9.91
N ILE A 133 -3.92 -14.35 -9.11
CA ILE A 133 -4.97 -13.70 -8.34
C ILE A 133 -5.64 -12.65 -9.25
N GLU A 134 -6.95 -12.73 -9.39
CA GLU A 134 -7.73 -11.70 -10.10
C GLU A 134 -7.72 -10.38 -9.34
N THR A 135 -7.50 -9.26 -10.04
CA THR A 135 -7.45 -7.93 -9.40
C THR A 135 -8.39 -6.94 -10.07
N ASP A 136 -9.13 -6.19 -9.24
CA ASP A 136 -9.92 -5.01 -9.62
C ASP A 136 -9.45 -3.83 -8.77
N ILE A 137 -8.60 -2.97 -9.35
CA ILE A 137 -7.97 -1.85 -8.65
C ILE A 137 -8.49 -0.52 -9.19
N LEU A 138 -9.04 0.32 -8.31
CA LEU A 138 -9.59 1.62 -8.69
C LEU A 138 -9.32 2.67 -7.61
N PHE A 139 -8.53 3.69 -7.93
CA PHE A 139 -8.21 4.81 -7.03
C PHE A 139 -8.56 6.15 -7.68
N GLN A 140 -9.85 6.35 -7.96
CA GLN A 140 -10.35 7.60 -8.54
C GLN A 140 -10.48 8.70 -7.47
N ASN A 141 -10.14 9.93 -7.83
CA ASN A 141 -10.22 11.11 -6.95
C ASN A 141 -9.47 10.92 -5.63
N TYR A 142 -8.44 10.07 -5.63
CA TYR A 142 -7.60 9.88 -4.47
C TYR A 142 -6.73 11.11 -4.22
N HIS A 143 -6.69 11.53 -2.97
CA HIS A 143 -5.65 12.41 -2.43
C HIS A 143 -5.46 12.11 -0.95
N ARG A 144 -4.26 12.25 -0.46
CA ARG A 144 -3.84 11.84 0.86
C ARG A 144 -4.31 12.77 1.98
N GLY A 145 -4.53 14.04 1.65
CA GLY A 145 -4.87 15.06 2.64
C GLY A 145 -3.79 15.17 3.73
N ARG A 146 -4.21 15.11 5.00
CA ARG A 146 -3.33 15.20 6.18
C ARG A 146 -2.67 13.86 6.56
N ILE A 147 -2.98 12.76 5.89
CA ILE A 147 -2.40 11.45 6.18
C ILE A 147 -0.94 11.43 5.72
N SER A 148 -0.02 10.97 6.57
CA SER A 148 1.39 10.89 6.21
C SER A 148 1.65 9.82 5.13
N GLU A 149 2.74 9.96 4.37
CA GLU A 149 3.14 9.00 3.35
C GLU A 149 3.37 7.62 3.93
N GLU A 150 4.05 7.58 5.07
CA GLU A 150 4.33 6.35 5.78
C GLU A 150 3.06 5.64 6.23
N ASP A 151 2.09 6.38 6.76
CA ASP A 151 0.84 5.78 7.25
C ASP A 151 -0.02 5.27 6.09
N VAL A 152 -0.12 6.00 4.96
CA VAL A 152 -0.81 5.50 3.75
C VAL A 152 -0.15 4.25 3.24
N MET A 153 1.18 4.24 3.14
CA MET A 153 1.93 3.08 2.69
C MET A 153 1.69 1.87 3.60
N GLU A 154 1.78 2.04 4.93
CA GLU A 154 1.55 0.95 5.88
C GLU A 154 0.11 0.41 5.79
N ILE A 155 -0.88 1.28 5.67
CA ILE A 155 -2.29 0.89 5.51
C ILE A 155 -2.48 0.05 4.24
N LEU A 156 -1.98 0.53 3.10
CA LEU A 156 -2.10 -0.18 1.83
C LEU A 156 -1.37 -1.52 1.85
N LEU A 157 -0.13 -1.55 2.34
CA LEU A 157 0.62 -2.79 2.45
C LEU A 157 -0.09 -3.82 3.34
N GLN A 158 -0.68 -3.40 4.46
CA GLN A 158 -1.46 -4.29 5.32
C GLN A 158 -2.70 -4.84 4.61
N LEU A 159 -3.45 -3.99 3.90
CA LEU A 159 -4.61 -4.44 3.12
C LEU A 159 -4.20 -5.42 2.02
N MET A 160 -3.10 -5.15 1.33
CA MET A 160 -2.57 -6.00 0.27
C MET A 160 -2.06 -7.35 0.78
N GLU A 161 -1.52 -7.42 2.01
CA GLU A 161 -1.14 -8.72 2.60
C GLU A 161 -2.35 -9.65 2.79
N TYR A 162 -3.52 -9.10 3.08
CA TYR A 162 -4.76 -9.88 3.05
C TYR A 162 -5.15 -10.25 1.62
N GLY A 163 -5.01 -9.32 0.68
CA GLY A 163 -5.29 -9.53 -0.75
C GLY A 163 -4.49 -10.68 -1.36
N LYS A 164 -3.22 -10.80 -1.00
CA LYS A 164 -2.33 -11.88 -1.50
C LYS A 164 -2.75 -13.30 -1.07
N GLN A 165 -3.71 -13.43 -0.17
CA GLN A 165 -4.24 -14.69 0.33
C GLN A 165 -5.55 -15.10 -0.35
N ALA A 166 -6.17 -14.20 -1.11
CA ALA A 166 -7.43 -14.40 -1.81
C ALA A 166 -7.22 -15.00 -3.21
N ASP A 167 -8.30 -15.47 -3.82
CA ASP A 167 -8.34 -15.90 -5.21
C ASP A 167 -8.69 -14.73 -6.15
N ALA A 168 -9.49 -13.77 -5.65
CA ALA A 168 -9.74 -12.49 -6.31
C ALA A 168 -9.78 -11.33 -5.29
N VAL A 169 -9.25 -10.18 -5.70
CA VAL A 169 -9.13 -8.97 -4.87
C VAL A 169 -9.71 -7.77 -5.59
N LYS A 170 -10.59 -7.06 -4.91
CA LYS A 170 -11.02 -5.73 -5.29
C LYS A 170 -10.51 -4.73 -4.27
N LEU A 171 -9.72 -3.75 -4.71
CA LEU A 171 -9.17 -2.69 -3.87
C LEU A 171 -9.48 -1.34 -4.48
N HIS A 172 -10.45 -0.65 -3.92
CA HIS A 172 -10.92 0.65 -4.40
C HIS A 172 -10.68 1.72 -3.35
N GLY A 173 -10.09 2.84 -3.75
CA GLY A 173 -9.88 4.01 -2.90
C GLY A 173 -10.49 5.25 -3.53
N THR A 174 -11.17 6.05 -2.72
CA THR A 174 -11.75 7.32 -3.16
C THR A 174 -11.85 8.30 -2.00
N VAL A 175 -11.93 9.58 -2.30
CA VAL A 175 -12.21 10.62 -1.31
C VAL A 175 -13.64 11.09 -1.46
N ILE A 176 -14.39 10.98 -0.36
CA ILE A 176 -15.77 11.42 -0.27
C ILE A 176 -15.87 12.48 0.84
N LYS A 177 -16.23 13.71 0.48
CA LYS A 177 -16.34 14.91 1.35
C LYS A 177 -15.04 15.11 2.13
N ASN A 178 -14.41 14.87 2.85
CA ASN A 178 -13.13 15.02 3.55
C ASN A 178 -12.66 13.71 4.20
N GLN A 179 -13.07 12.61 3.62
CA GLN A 179 -12.75 11.29 4.14
C GLN A 179 -12.17 10.41 3.02
N LEU A 180 -10.98 9.87 3.25
CA LEU A 180 -10.43 8.80 2.43
C LEU A 180 -11.15 7.50 2.79
N VAL A 181 -11.78 6.88 1.82
CA VAL A 181 -12.48 5.60 1.96
C VAL A 181 -11.77 4.56 1.10
N ILE A 182 -11.33 3.48 1.72
CA ILE A 182 -10.70 2.34 1.04
C ILE A 182 -11.56 1.11 1.25
N LEU A 183 -12.04 0.52 0.16
CA LEU A 183 -12.75 -0.74 0.12
C LEU A 183 -11.79 -1.86 -0.28
N LEU A 184 -11.70 -2.90 0.51
CA LEU A 184 -11.06 -4.16 0.19
C LEU A 184 -12.11 -5.26 0.18
N GLU A 185 -12.33 -5.91 -0.97
CA GLU A 185 -13.13 -7.12 -1.07
C GLU A 185 -12.24 -8.30 -1.46
N LEU A 186 -12.33 -9.36 -0.72
CA LEU A 186 -11.57 -10.59 -0.90
C LEU A 186 -12.55 -11.71 -1.22
N LYS A 187 -12.34 -12.40 -2.34
CA LYS A 187 -13.06 -13.64 -2.66
C LYS A 187 -12.11 -14.82 -2.48
N THR A 188 -12.62 -15.90 -1.88
CA THR A 188 -11.84 -17.12 -1.65
C THR A 188 -12.76 -18.33 -1.60
N GLU A 189 -12.46 -19.34 -2.41
CA GLU A 189 -13.26 -20.56 -2.49
C GLU A 189 -12.86 -21.60 -1.44
N HIS A 190 -11.61 -21.57 -0.96
CA HIS A 190 -11.05 -22.67 -0.16
C HIS A 190 -10.26 -22.23 1.08
N LYS A 191 -10.16 -20.93 1.37
CA LYS A 191 -9.31 -20.42 2.45
C LYS A 191 -10.10 -19.51 3.39
N SER A 192 -9.94 -19.71 4.68
CA SER A 192 -10.45 -18.77 5.69
C SER A 192 -9.43 -17.66 5.94
N ILE A 193 -9.64 -16.47 5.38
CA ILE A 193 -8.82 -15.29 5.65
C ILE A 193 -9.26 -14.67 6.98
N LYS A 194 -8.35 -14.63 7.96
CA LYS A 194 -8.61 -14.03 9.27
C LYS A 194 -8.21 -12.57 9.27
N PHE A 195 -9.12 -11.69 8.88
CA PHE A 195 -8.90 -10.26 8.95
C PHE A 195 -8.92 -9.75 10.40
N ASN A 196 -7.90 -9.00 10.81
CA ASN A 196 -7.74 -8.47 12.16
C ASN A 196 -7.86 -6.93 12.17
N LYS A 197 -9.00 -6.41 12.65
CA LYS A 197 -9.24 -4.96 12.76
C LYS A 197 -8.22 -4.23 13.66
N LYS A 198 -7.55 -4.95 14.58
CA LYS A 198 -6.59 -4.34 15.52
C LYS A 198 -5.36 -3.79 14.82
N ASP A 199 -5.02 -4.33 13.65
CA ASP A 199 -3.85 -3.89 12.87
C ASP A 199 -4.02 -2.45 12.39
N PHE A 200 -5.27 -1.99 12.23
CA PHE A 200 -5.63 -0.64 11.78
C PHE A 200 -5.98 0.33 12.92
N LYS A 201 -6.03 -0.15 14.18
CA LYS A 201 -6.50 0.65 15.32
C LYS A 201 -5.75 1.97 15.48
N ARG A 202 -4.44 1.96 15.25
CA ARG A 202 -3.59 3.16 15.35
C ARG A 202 -4.06 4.24 14.38
N TYR A 203 -4.27 3.89 13.12
CA TYR A 203 -4.64 4.85 12.07
C TYR A 203 -6.06 5.36 12.26
N ILE A 204 -6.99 4.47 12.63
CA ILE A 204 -8.37 4.85 12.95
C ILE A 204 -8.40 5.87 14.10
N THR A 205 -7.60 5.69 15.13
CA THR A 205 -7.52 6.64 16.25
C THR A 205 -6.85 7.95 15.84
N GLN A 206 -5.75 7.88 15.08
CA GLN A 206 -4.95 9.04 14.68
C GLN A 206 -5.69 9.95 13.70
N TYR A 207 -6.44 9.35 12.77
CA TYR A 207 -7.14 10.05 11.69
C TYR A 207 -8.67 10.06 11.88
N GLU A 208 -9.15 9.91 13.11
CA GLU A 208 -10.57 9.99 13.49
C GLU A 208 -11.47 9.18 12.54
N GLY A 209 -11.02 7.95 12.23
CA GLY A 209 -11.62 7.11 11.21
C GLY A 209 -12.46 5.97 11.77
N GLY A 210 -12.83 5.06 10.88
CA GLY A 210 -13.57 3.85 11.22
C GLY A 210 -13.19 2.68 10.32
N ILE A 211 -13.51 1.47 10.78
CA ILE A 211 -13.35 0.25 10.01
C ILE A 211 -14.61 -0.61 10.12
N TYR A 212 -15.18 -0.93 8.97
CA TYR A 212 -16.31 -1.83 8.83
C TYR A 212 -15.82 -3.14 8.22
N LEU A 213 -16.33 -4.27 8.71
CA LEU A 213 -15.99 -5.61 8.23
C LEU A 213 -17.29 -6.41 8.12
N GLU A 214 -17.56 -6.91 6.94
CA GLU A 214 -18.62 -7.83 6.62
C GLU A 214 -18.04 -9.15 6.10
N ARG A 215 -18.66 -10.25 6.43
CA ARG A 215 -18.28 -11.59 6.00
C ARG A 215 -19.49 -12.33 5.47
N GLU A 216 -19.36 -12.80 4.26
CA GLU A 216 -20.26 -13.74 3.60
C GLU A 216 -19.46 -15.03 3.33
N ASP A 217 -20.12 -16.11 2.92
CA ASP A 217 -19.50 -17.45 2.83
C ASP A 217 -18.17 -17.49 2.08
N GLU A 218 -18.07 -16.80 0.94
CA GLU A 218 -16.88 -16.78 0.08
C GLU A 218 -16.27 -15.37 -0.08
N LYS A 219 -16.83 -14.39 0.64
CA LYS A 219 -16.45 -12.98 0.47
C LYS A 219 -16.23 -12.29 1.81
N ILE A 220 -15.15 -11.53 1.87
CA ILE A 220 -14.85 -10.62 2.98
C ILE A 220 -14.79 -9.20 2.42
N SER A 221 -15.60 -8.30 2.96
CA SER A 221 -15.60 -6.89 2.61
C SER A 221 -15.12 -6.06 3.80
N VAL A 222 -14.10 -5.25 3.57
CA VAL A 222 -13.51 -4.34 4.57
C VAL A 222 -13.57 -2.93 4.03
N VAL A 223 -14.12 -2.01 4.81
CA VAL A 223 -14.10 -0.58 4.50
C VAL A 223 -13.32 0.15 5.58
N VAL A 224 -12.28 0.85 5.19
CA VAL A 224 -11.49 1.74 6.05
C VAL A 224 -11.79 3.17 5.66
N GLY A 225 -12.27 3.97 6.60
CA GLY A 225 -12.51 5.40 6.42
C GLY A 225 -11.60 6.23 7.32
N LEU A 226 -10.91 7.24 6.79
CA LEU A 226 -9.98 8.09 7.52
C LEU A 226 -10.23 9.55 7.17
N GLN A 227 -10.26 10.45 8.16
CA GLN A 227 -10.37 11.90 7.92
C GLN A 227 -9.06 12.45 7.33
N ILE A 228 -9.17 13.24 6.25
CA ILE A 228 -8.03 13.78 5.49
C ILE A 228 -7.93 15.29 5.58
#